data_215c0cb8a9c50db1f020837c229f87ba
#
_entry.id   215c0cb8a9c50db1f020837c229f87ba
#
_cell.length_a   1.000
_cell.length_b   1.000
_cell.length_c   1.000
_cell.angle_alpha   90.00
_cell.angle_beta   90.00
_cell.angle_gamma   90.00
#
_symmetry.space_group_name_H-M   'P 1'
#
loop_
_entity.id
_entity.type
_entity.pdbx_description
1 polymer ?
#
loop_
_entity_poly.entity_id
_entity_poly.type
_entity_poly.pdbx_seq_one_letter_code
_entity_poly.pdbx_strand_id
1 'polypeptide(L)'
;WLKQGIGVHHAGLLPKYRLLVEKLAQDGLLKIICGTDTLGVGVNVPIRSVLFTQLCKYDGSGVRILSNREFAQIGGRAGRKGFDDRGDVWVQAPEHVVENQRLGDKAAASGKKKVVKKKQPDRGYAHWTQETFDKLVGGEPEALKSHFHVSHQMVMNLLDRPVVNEVDGCRAVKLLLTDNHEPRRRQRAHIRRAISIYRSLVDAELLEFPDEPDEYGRRVRVN
;
A
#
# COMPACT_ATOMS: atom_id res chain seq x y z
N TRP A 1 -2.05 28.47 1.81
CA TRP A 1 -2.07 27.51 0.71
C TRP A 1 -3.51 27.07 0.40
N LEU A 2 -4.30 26.62 1.40
CA LEU A 2 -5.70 26.23 1.19
C LEU A 2 -6.56 27.36 0.60
N LYS A 3 -6.37 28.61 1.05
CA LYS A 3 -7.05 29.80 0.49
C LYS A 3 -6.70 30.05 -0.97
N GLN A 4 -5.59 29.49 -1.47
CA GLN A 4 -5.14 29.59 -2.86
C GLN A 4 -5.55 28.37 -3.68
N GLY A 5 -6.32 27.44 -3.11
CA GLY A 5 -6.75 26.23 -3.77
C GLY A 5 -5.68 25.13 -3.82
N ILE A 6 -4.70 25.16 -2.91
CA ILE A 6 -3.62 24.16 -2.81
C ILE A 6 -3.79 23.37 -1.51
N GLY A 7 -4.06 22.08 -1.62
CA GLY A 7 -4.15 21.13 -0.52
C GLY A 7 -2.87 20.35 -0.32
N VAL A 8 -2.61 19.94 0.92
CA VAL A 8 -1.53 19.00 1.28
C VAL A 8 -2.15 17.79 1.96
N HIS A 9 -1.74 16.58 1.53
CA HIS A 9 -2.29 15.34 2.07
C HIS A 9 -1.19 14.29 2.27
N HIS A 10 -0.89 13.94 3.52
CA HIS A 10 0.06 12.90 3.87
C HIS A 10 -0.27 12.26 5.23
N ALA A 11 0.30 11.10 5.52
CA ALA A 11 0.02 10.32 6.74
C ALA A 11 0.36 11.07 8.04
N GLY A 12 1.31 12.00 8.03
CA GLY A 12 1.69 12.83 9.19
C GLY A 12 0.70 13.94 9.53
N LEU A 13 -0.32 14.19 8.71
CA LEU A 13 -1.38 15.13 9.06
C LEU A 13 -2.39 14.48 10.01
N LEU A 14 -2.92 15.27 10.94
CA LEU A 14 -4.05 14.83 11.77
C LEU A 14 -5.24 14.44 10.89
N PRO A 15 -5.99 13.38 11.25
CA PRO A 15 -7.11 12.87 10.45
C PRO A 15 -8.12 13.95 10.05
N LYS A 16 -8.44 14.87 10.98
CA LYS A 16 -9.37 15.98 10.70
C LYS A 16 -8.93 16.89 9.54
N TYR A 17 -7.63 17.13 9.41
CA TYR A 17 -7.11 17.97 8.31
C TYR A 17 -7.06 17.21 6.99
N ARG A 18 -6.79 15.91 7.02
CA ARG A 18 -6.89 15.07 5.82
C ARG A 18 -8.32 15.07 5.27
N LEU A 19 -9.31 14.81 6.14
CA LEU A 19 -10.73 14.86 5.79
C LEU A 19 -11.15 16.24 5.25
N LEU A 20 -10.62 17.33 5.82
CA LEU A 20 -10.89 18.67 5.31
C LEU A 20 -10.37 18.84 3.89
N VAL A 21 -9.13 18.43 3.61
CA VAL A 21 -8.56 18.50 2.25
C VAL A 21 -9.36 17.66 1.27
N GLU A 22 -9.76 16.45 1.65
CA GLU A 22 -10.59 15.56 0.84
C GLU A 22 -11.94 16.19 0.52
N LYS A 23 -12.62 16.78 1.51
CA LYS A 23 -13.90 17.47 1.32
C LYS A 23 -13.77 18.68 0.40
N LEU A 24 -12.78 19.54 0.66
CA LEU A 24 -12.53 20.72 -0.20
C LEU A 24 -12.20 20.31 -1.65
N ALA A 25 -11.53 19.18 -1.85
CA ALA A 25 -11.25 18.65 -3.18
C ALA A 25 -12.53 18.13 -3.86
N GLN A 26 -13.38 17.40 -3.12
CA GLN A 26 -14.68 16.91 -3.62
C GLN A 26 -15.60 18.06 -4.00
N ASP A 27 -15.58 19.15 -3.23
CA ASP A 27 -16.34 20.37 -3.50
C ASP A 27 -15.73 21.22 -4.64
N GLY A 28 -14.61 20.75 -5.26
CA GLY A 28 -13.95 21.44 -6.38
C GLY A 28 -13.19 22.72 -6.00
N LEU A 29 -12.98 22.96 -4.72
CA LEU A 29 -12.31 24.17 -4.20
C LEU A 29 -10.78 24.08 -4.26
N LEU A 30 -10.22 22.87 -4.41
CA LEU A 30 -8.79 22.67 -4.58
C LEU A 30 -8.45 22.41 -6.05
N LYS A 31 -7.47 23.16 -6.55
CA LYS A 31 -6.93 23.02 -7.91
C LYS A 31 -5.71 22.10 -7.96
N ILE A 32 -4.96 22.06 -6.87
CA ILE A 32 -3.75 21.24 -6.73
C ILE A 32 -3.78 20.56 -5.37
N ILE A 33 -3.43 19.28 -5.35
CA ILE A 33 -3.22 18.51 -4.12
C ILE A 33 -1.82 17.92 -4.16
N CYS A 34 -0.97 18.36 -3.22
CA CYS A 34 0.35 17.79 -3.00
C CYS A 34 0.22 16.68 -1.97
N GLY A 35 0.54 15.45 -2.36
CA GLY A 35 0.39 14.31 -1.47
C GLY A 35 1.50 13.29 -1.62
N THR A 36 1.55 12.37 -0.65
CA THR A 36 2.32 11.15 -0.75
C THR A 36 1.46 10.03 -1.35
N ASP A 37 2.02 8.83 -1.47
CA ASP A 37 1.32 7.64 -1.96
C ASP A 37 0.02 7.31 -1.19
N THR A 38 -0.14 7.84 0.03
CA THR A 38 -1.39 7.72 0.81
C THR A 38 -2.60 8.33 0.11
N LEU A 39 -2.41 9.33 -0.76
CA LEU A 39 -3.49 9.91 -1.58
C LEU A 39 -3.95 8.90 -2.66
N GLY A 40 -3.11 7.97 -3.06
CA GLY A 40 -3.43 6.88 -3.98
C GLY A 40 -4.33 5.79 -3.39
N VAL A 41 -4.50 5.73 -2.06
CA VAL A 41 -5.20 4.63 -1.37
C VAL A 41 -6.34 5.17 -0.51
N GLY A 42 -7.55 4.66 -0.72
CA GLY A 42 -8.69 4.89 0.16
C GLY A 42 -9.35 6.28 0.10
N VAL A 43 -8.86 7.19 -0.74
CA VAL A 43 -9.41 8.55 -0.86
C VAL A 43 -10.17 8.70 -2.17
N ASN A 44 -11.42 9.12 -2.08
CA ASN A 44 -12.25 9.41 -3.27
C ASN A 44 -12.19 10.91 -3.60
N VAL A 45 -11.14 11.32 -4.29
CA VAL A 45 -10.92 12.70 -4.73
C VAL A 45 -10.97 12.76 -6.25
N PRO A 46 -11.76 13.65 -6.84
CA PRO A 46 -11.84 13.80 -8.29
C PRO A 46 -10.57 14.48 -8.83
N ILE A 47 -9.70 13.71 -9.47
CA ILE A 47 -8.41 14.17 -9.99
C ILE A 47 -8.42 14.00 -11.52
N ARG A 48 -8.17 15.06 -12.29
CA ARG A 48 -8.01 14.97 -13.73
C ARG A 48 -6.62 14.50 -14.13
N SER A 49 -5.60 15.08 -13.53
CA SER A 49 -4.20 14.81 -13.88
C SER A 49 -3.37 14.45 -12.66
N VAL A 50 -2.51 13.48 -12.80
CA VAL A 50 -1.54 13.05 -11.77
C VAL A 50 -0.14 13.40 -12.27
N LEU A 51 0.63 14.08 -11.42
CA LEU A 51 2.04 14.37 -11.66
C LEU A 51 2.89 13.62 -10.62
N PHE A 52 3.68 12.67 -11.09
CA PHE A 52 4.75 12.09 -10.28
C PHE A 52 5.97 13.00 -10.31
N THR A 53 6.39 13.48 -9.16
CA THR A 53 7.63 14.27 -9.02
C THR A 53 8.88 13.39 -9.07
N GLN A 54 8.71 12.08 -8.79
CA GLN A 54 9.75 11.06 -8.91
C GLN A 54 9.11 9.67 -8.98
N LEU A 55 9.85 8.68 -9.51
CA LEU A 55 9.41 7.28 -9.60
C LEU A 55 10.01 6.40 -8.50
N CYS A 56 10.50 6.99 -7.42
CA CYS A 56 11.03 6.26 -6.28
C CYS A 56 10.42 6.74 -4.97
N LYS A 57 10.44 5.85 -3.98
CA LYS A 57 9.95 6.14 -2.63
C LYS A 57 10.81 5.46 -1.56
N TYR A 58 10.75 5.98 -0.34
CA TYR A 58 11.30 5.33 0.84
C TYR A 58 10.28 4.31 1.37
N ASP A 59 10.70 3.06 1.61
CA ASP A 59 9.84 1.96 2.05
C ASP A 59 10.00 1.58 3.53
N GLY A 60 10.78 2.35 4.28
CA GLY A 60 11.13 2.08 5.68
C GLY A 60 12.55 1.52 5.85
N SER A 61 13.10 0.86 4.83
CA SER A 61 14.47 0.31 4.84
C SER A 61 15.41 1.06 3.89
N GLY A 62 14.89 1.55 2.78
CA GLY A 62 15.67 2.23 1.74
C GLY A 62 14.79 2.92 0.70
N VAL A 63 15.46 3.61 -0.23
CA VAL A 63 14.79 4.22 -1.39
C VAL A 63 14.79 3.22 -2.54
N ARG A 64 13.61 2.93 -3.07
CA ARG A 64 13.42 2.02 -4.20
C ARG A 64 12.48 2.61 -5.26
N ILE A 65 12.55 2.08 -6.45
CA ILE A 65 11.59 2.37 -7.52
C ILE A 65 10.20 1.89 -7.10
N LEU A 66 9.16 2.60 -7.52
CA LEU A 66 7.77 2.17 -7.35
C LEU A 66 7.56 0.81 -8.00
N SER A 67 6.72 -0.02 -7.39
CA SER A 67 6.21 -1.22 -8.06
C SER A 67 5.17 -0.85 -9.13
N ASN A 68 4.88 -1.75 -10.08
CA ASN A 68 3.84 -1.54 -11.08
C ASN A 68 2.48 -1.31 -10.42
N ARG A 69 2.20 -2.02 -9.33
CA ARG A 69 0.99 -1.83 -8.53
C ARG A 69 0.91 -0.43 -7.93
N GLU A 70 1.98 0.07 -7.31
CA GLU A 70 2.02 1.40 -6.71
C GLU A 70 1.86 2.48 -7.77
N PHE A 71 2.55 2.35 -8.89
CA PHE A 71 2.42 3.25 -10.03
C PHE A 71 0.99 3.26 -10.58
N ALA A 72 0.40 2.09 -10.80
CA ALA A 72 -0.97 1.95 -11.29
C ALA A 72 -2.02 2.49 -10.29
N GLN A 73 -1.83 2.28 -8.98
CA GLN A 73 -2.72 2.81 -7.94
C GLN A 73 -2.76 4.34 -7.91
N ILE A 74 -1.60 4.97 -8.04
CA ILE A 74 -1.48 6.43 -8.03
C ILE A 74 -1.94 6.99 -9.39
N GLY A 75 -1.40 6.47 -10.49
CA GLY A 75 -1.74 6.90 -11.84
C GLY A 75 -3.20 6.66 -12.20
N GLY A 76 -3.80 5.56 -11.73
CA GLY A 76 -5.20 5.22 -11.93
C GLY A 76 -6.20 6.15 -11.22
N ARG A 77 -5.71 7.16 -10.48
CA ARG A 77 -6.53 8.26 -9.97
C ARG A 77 -6.79 9.35 -11.00
N ALA A 78 -6.05 9.36 -12.09
CA ALA A 78 -6.25 10.32 -13.16
C ALA A 78 -7.54 10.01 -13.95
N GLY A 79 -8.32 11.04 -14.19
CA GLY A 79 -9.61 10.97 -14.89
C GLY A 79 -10.81 10.85 -13.94
N ARG A 80 -11.77 11.74 -14.12
CA ARG A 80 -13.01 11.77 -13.31
C ARG A 80 -14.12 11.08 -14.08
N LYS A 81 -14.57 9.92 -13.58
CA LYS A 81 -15.66 9.17 -14.20
C LYS A 81 -16.91 10.07 -14.37
N GLY A 82 -17.41 10.19 -15.59
CA GLY A 82 -18.59 10.97 -15.92
C GLY A 82 -18.34 12.46 -16.16
N PHE A 83 -17.09 12.95 -16.03
CA PHE A 83 -16.71 14.35 -16.27
C PHE A 83 -15.57 14.51 -17.27
N ASP A 84 -14.61 13.57 -17.28
CA ASP A 84 -13.44 13.64 -18.16
C ASP A 84 -13.46 12.47 -19.15
N ASP A 85 -13.18 12.74 -20.42
CA ASP A 85 -13.03 11.69 -21.45
C ASP A 85 -11.72 10.93 -21.29
N ARG A 86 -10.72 11.55 -20.66
CA ARG A 86 -9.43 10.93 -20.33
C ARG A 86 -8.81 11.51 -19.07
N GLY A 87 -7.93 10.74 -18.42
CA GLY A 87 -7.01 11.19 -17.39
C GLY A 87 -5.59 11.30 -17.92
N ASP A 88 -4.83 12.26 -17.41
CA ASP A 88 -3.44 12.47 -17.81
C ASP A 88 -2.50 12.10 -16.65
N VAL A 89 -1.47 11.31 -16.95
CA VAL A 89 -0.41 10.95 -15.99
C VAL A 89 0.91 11.48 -16.51
N TRP A 90 1.55 12.30 -15.70
CA TRP A 90 2.82 12.96 -16.02
C TRP A 90 3.90 12.48 -15.04
N VAL A 91 5.12 12.41 -15.54
CA VAL A 91 6.31 12.09 -14.71
C VAL A 91 7.35 13.17 -14.95
N GLN A 92 7.80 13.79 -13.88
CA GLN A 92 8.86 14.78 -13.95
C GLN A 92 10.22 14.08 -14.12
N ALA A 93 10.93 14.40 -15.19
CA ALA A 93 12.28 13.90 -15.39
C ALA A 93 13.24 14.40 -14.27
N PRO A 94 14.20 13.58 -13.83
CA PRO A 94 15.13 13.99 -12.78
C PRO A 94 15.95 15.22 -13.18
N GLU A 95 16.15 16.15 -12.25
CA GLU A 95 16.83 17.43 -12.50
C GLU A 95 18.20 17.25 -13.17
N HIS A 96 19.02 16.32 -12.67
CA HIS A 96 20.35 16.05 -13.24
C HIS A 96 20.27 15.54 -14.68
N VAL A 97 19.21 14.84 -15.07
CA VAL A 97 19.00 14.37 -16.46
C VAL A 97 18.66 15.57 -17.36
N VAL A 98 17.72 16.42 -16.92
CA VAL A 98 17.33 17.63 -17.67
C VAL A 98 18.50 18.59 -17.84
N GLU A 99 19.28 18.81 -16.76
CA GLU A 99 20.46 19.68 -16.84
C GLU A 99 21.55 19.09 -17.75
N ASN A 100 21.81 17.77 -17.66
CA ASN A 100 22.79 17.13 -18.52
C ASN A 100 22.41 17.20 -20.01
N GLN A 101 21.11 17.08 -20.30
CA GLN A 101 20.63 17.27 -21.66
C GLN A 101 20.87 18.72 -22.14
N ARG A 102 20.48 19.71 -21.33
CA ARG A 102 20.73 21.13 -21.64
C ARG A 102 22.20 21.46 -21.82
N LEU A 103 23.10 20.86 -21.02
CA LEU A 103 24.51 21.02 -21.15
C LEU A 103 25.03 20.38 -22.45
N GLY A 104 24.53 19.20 -22.81
CA GLY A 104 24.83 18.54 -24.09
C GLY A 104 24.43 19.38 -25.29
N ASP A 105 23.18 19.91 -25.28
CA ASP A 105 22.66 20.75 -26.36
C ASP A 105 23.50 22.05 -26.54
N LYS A 106 23.86 22.70 -25.42
CA LYS A 106 24.74 23.89 -25.44
C LYS A 106 26.13 23.56 -25.95
N ALA A 107 26.70 22.42 -25.60
CA ALA A 107 28.01 22.01 -26.07
C ALA A 107 28.01 21.69 -27.56
N ALA A 108 26.96 21.00 -28.05
CA ALA A 108 26.76 20.73 -29.46
C ALA A 108 26.68 22.04 -30.28
N ALA A 109 25.91 23.02 -29.78
CA ALA A 109 25.80 24.33 -30.42
C ALA A 109 27.08 25.16 -30.41
N SER A 110 27.97 24.96 -29.41
CA SER A 110 29.21 25.69 -29.24
C SER A 110 30.49 24.95 -29.72
N GLY A 111 30.32 23.73 -30.29
CA GLY A 111 31.45 22.93 -30.78
C GLY A 111 32.37 22.35 -29.68
N LYS A 112 31.97 22.41 -28.42
CA LYS A 112 32.76 21.90 -27.27
C LYS A 112 32.64 20.38 -27.17
N LYS A 113 33.78 19.68 -27.19
CA LYS A 113 33.86 18.20 -27.13
C LYS A 113 33.71 17.58 -25.75
N LYS A 114 33.84 18.35 -24.65
CA LYS A 114 33.75 17.80 -23.27
C LYS A 114 32.70 18.58 -22.46
N VAL A 115 31.78 17.85 -21.88
CA VAL A 115 30.74 18.37 -20.96
C VAL A 115 30.93 17.64 -19.64
N VAL A 116 31.02 18.39 -18.54
CA VAL A 116 30.99 17.82 -17.19
C VAL A 116 29.55 17.57 -16.86
N LYS A 117 29.17 16.30 -16.76
CA LYS A 117 27.79 15.90 -16.41
C LYS A 117 27.56 16.02 -14.91
N LYS A 118 26.39 16.53 -14.54
CA LYS A 118 25.91 16.54 -13.16
C LYS A 118 25.62 15.12 -12.69
N LYS A 119 26.07 14.76 -11.49
CA LYS A 119 25.82 13.45 -10.90
C LYS A 119 24.40 13.38 -10.35
N GLN A 120 23.88 12.16 -10.26
CA GLN A 120 22.60 11.91 -9.57
C GLN A 120 22.72 12.23 -8.08
N PRO A 121 21.60 12.50 -7.36
CA PRO A 121 21.59 12.67 -5.92
C PRO A 121 22.12 11.43 -5.19
N ASP A 122 22.98 11.61 -4.19
CA ASP A 122 23.55 10.50 -3.41
C ASP A 122 22.57 9.93 -2.39
N ARG A 123 21.52 10.69 -2.02
CA ARG A 123 20.53 10.30 -1.01
C ARG A 123 19.11 10.60 -1.49
N GLY A 124 18.16 9.80 -1.00
CA GLY A 124 16.73 10.03 -1.27
C GLY A 124 16.28 9.75 -2.71
N TYR A 125 17.15 9.11 -3.52
CA TYR A 125 16.90 8.85 -4.93
C TYR A 125 17.33 7.44 -5.32
N ALA A 126 16.49 6.77 -6.11
CA ALA A 126 16.83 5.55 -6.83
C ALA A 126 16.85 5.87 -8.32
N HIS A 127 17.93 5.48 -9.01
CA HIS A 127 18.09 5.79 -10.43
C HIS A 127 17.01 5.14 -11.28
N TRP A 128 16.44 5.90 -12.19
CA TRP A 128 15.49 5.42 -13.16
C TRP A 128 15.69 6.08 -14.54
N THR A 129 15.28 5.39 -15.58
CA THR A 129 15.42 5.76 -16.99
C THR A 129 14.05 5.70 -17.68
N GLN A 130 14.02 6.09 -18.95
CA GLN A 130 12.84 5.91 -19.80
C GLN A 130 12.37 4.44 -19.81
N GLU A 131 13.29 3.49 -19.90
CA GLU A 131 12.96 2.05 -19.83
C GLU A 131 12.29 1.65 -18.52
N THR A 132 12.69 2.26 -17.41
CA THR A 132 12.04 2.03 -16.10
C THR A 132 10.61 2.55 -16.13
N PHE A 133 10.39 3.72 -16.69
CA PHE A 133 9.07 4.30 -16.87
C PHE A 133 8.19 3.42 -17.78
N ASP A 134 8.72 3.00 -18.93
CA ASP A 134 7.99 2.15 -19.87
C ASP A 134 7.59 0.81 -19.25
N LYS A 135 8.45 0.22 -18.40
CA LYS A 135 8.13 -0.98 -17.62
C LYS A 135 7.02 -0.75 -16.59
N LEU A 136 6.99 0.42 -15.94
CA LEU A 136 5.92 0.76 -14.99
C LEU A 136 4.59 0.98 -15.70
N VAL A 137 4.59 1.56 -16.89
CA VAL A 137 3.37 1.80 -17.69
C VAL A 137 2.83 0.51 -18.29
N GLY A 138 3.70 -0.34 -18.85
CA GLY A 138 3.31 -1.57 -19.56
C GLY A 138 3.27 -2.81 -18.68
N GLY A 139 3.75 -2.75 -17.44
CA GLY A 139 3.86 -3.91 -16.57
C GLY A 139 2.57 -4.23 -15.84
N GLU A 140 2.29 -5.50 -15.65
CA GLU A 140 1.16 -5.94 -14.82
C GLU A 140 1.43 -5.66 -13.34
N PRO A 141 0.40 -5.22 -12.56
CA PRO A 141 0.52 -5.05 -11.13
C PRO A 141 0.88 -6.37 -10.44
N GLU A 142 1.86 -6.33 -9.56
CA GLU A 142 2.31 -7.50 -8.81
C GLU A 142 1.18 -8.10 -7.98
N ALA A 143 1.16 -9.43 -7.85
CA ALA A 143 0.20 -10.13 -7.01
C ALA A 143 0.29 -9.68 -5.56
N LEU A 144 -0.86 -9.54 -4.91
CA LEU A 144 -0.91 -9.23 -3.47
C LEU A 144 -0.27 -10.36 -2.68
N LYS A 145 0.64 -9.99 -1.77
CA LYS A 145 1.20 -10.93 -0.82
C LYS A 145 0.50 -10.74 0.52
N SER A 146 -0.06 -11.81 1.04
CA SER A 146 -0.68 -11.79 2.36
C SER A 146 0.38 -11.57 3.45
N HIS A 147 0.09 -10.67 4.38
CA HIS A 147 0.85 -10.47 5.62
C HIS A 147 0.21 -11.19 6.80
N PHE A 148 -0.72 -12.12 6.53
CA PHE A 148 -1.38 -12.89 7.55
C PHE A 148 -0.37 -13.71 8.35
N HIS A 149 -0.49 -13.66 9.68
CA HIS A 149 0.27 -14.47 10.63
C HIS A 149 -0.62 -14.93 11.78
N VAL A 150 -0.37 -16.11 12.27
CA VAL A 150 -1.13 -16.70 13.38
C VAL A 150 -0.56 -16.16 14.70
N SER A 151 -1.41 -15.50 15.49
CA SER A 151 -1.09 -14.98 16.82
C SER A 151 -1.96 -15.64 17.90
N HIS A 152 -1.54 -15.54 19.17
CA HIS A 152 -2.32 -16.00 20.32
C HIS A 152 -3.69 -15.32 20.36
N GLN A 153 -3.71 -13.98 20.21
CA GLN A 153 -4.94 -13.21 20.22
C GLN A 153 -5.94 -13.67 19.15
N MET A 154 -5.45 -13.97 17.94
CA MET A 154 -6.31 -14.47 16.86
C MET A 154 -6.91 -15.83 17.21
N VAL A 155 -6.09 -16.77 17.76
CA VAL A 155 -6.57 -18.10 18.14
C VAL A 155 -7.58 -18.00 19.26
N MET A 156 -7.30 -17.23 20.33
CA MET A 156 -8.24 -17.01 21.43
C MET A 156 -9.54 -16.38 20.95
N ASN A 157 -9.48 -15.32 20.15
CA ASN A 157 -10.69 -14.66 19.62
C ASN A 157 -11.55 -15.59 18.77
N LEU A 158 -10.96 -16.55 18.06
CA LEU A 158 -11.73 -17.52 17.28
C LEU A 158 -12.33 -18.61 18.15
N LEU A 159 -11.58 -19.10 19.17
CA LEU A 159 -12.06 -20.13 20.09
C LEU A 159 -13.22 -19.64 20.96
N ASP A 160 -13.18 -18.34 21.32
CA ASP A 160 -14.22 -17.73 22.18
C ASP A 160 -15.48 -17.29 21.42
N ARG A 161 -15.57 -17.55 20.12
CA ARG A 161 -16.75 -17.22 19.33
C ARG A 161 -17.94 -18.12 19.65
N PRO A 162 -19.16 -17.56 19.71
CA PRO A 162 -20.37 -18.37 19.69
C PRO A 162 -20.43 -19.29 18.48
N VAL A 163 -21.02 -20.46 18.63
CA VAL A 163 -21.27 -21.37 17.51
C VAL A 163 -22.33 -20.76 16.58
N VAL A 164 -21.96 -20.61 15.32
CA VAL A 164 -22.84 -20.08 14.27
C VAL A 164 -22.82 -21.04 13.08
N ASN A 165 -24.00 -21.45 12.61
CA ASN A 165 -24.13 -22.38 11.48
C ASN A 165 -23.30 -23.67 11.65
N GLU A 166 -23.32 -24.26 12.84
CA GLU A 166 -22.56 -25.47 13.21
C GLU A 166 -21.02 -25.31 13.12
N VAL A 167 -20.51 -24.10 13.09
CA VAL A 167 -19.09 -23.79 13.12
C VAL A 167 -18.70 -23.34 14.51
N ASP A 168 -18.04 -24.21 15.24
CA ASP A 168 -17.41 -23.90 16.52
C ASP A 168 -16.05 -23.20 16.34
N GLY A 169 -15.45 -22.74 17.45
CA GLY A 169 -14.18 -22.02 17.42
C GLY A 169 -13.04 -22.82 16.81
N CYS A 170 -12.93 -24.12 17.07
CA CYS A 170 -11.89 -25.00 16.51
C CYS A 170 -12.07 -25.15 14.99
N ARG A 171 -13.30 -25.35 14.53
CA ARG A 171 -13.62 -25.42 13.11
C ARG A 171 -13.38 -24.08 12.43
N ALA A 172 -13.68 -22.96 13.11
CA ALA A 172 -13.39 -21.60 12.59
C ALA A 172 -11.88 -21.38 12.41
N VAL A 173 -11.04 -21.78 13.37
CA VAL A 173 -9.58 -21.74 13.21
C VAL A 173 -9.14 -22.58 12.02
N LYS A 174 -9.64 -23.82 11.90
CA LYS A 174 -9.31 -24.71 10.78
C LYS A 174 -9.68 -24.07 9.45
N LEU A 175 -10.90 -23.56 9.28
CA LEU A 175 -11.36 -22.93 8.06
C LEU A 175 -10.49 -21.71 7.69
N LEU A 176 -10.20 -20.84 8.65
CA LEU A 176 -9.34 -19.67 8.40
C LEU A 176 -7.95 -20.07 7.87
N LEU A 177 -7.40 -21.19 8.35
CA LEU A 177 -6.06 -21.65 7.98
C LEU A 177 -6.02 -22.47 6.69
N THR A 178 -7.15 -23.05 6.27
CA THR A 178 -7.20 -23.96 5.10
C THR A 178 -8.01 -23.41 3.92
N ASP A 179 -9.03 -22.59 4.19
CA ASP A 179 -9.90 -22.01 3.18
C ASP A 179 -9.48 -20.56 2.90
N ASN A 180 -8.30 -20.41 2.29
CA ASN A 180 -7.71 -19.14 1.92
C ASN A 180 -6.80 -19.29 0.68
N HIS A 181 -6.43 -18.17 0.06
CA HIS A 181 -5.60 -18.14 -1.15
C HIS A 181 -4.09 -18.28 -0.91
N GLU A 182 -3.67 -18.60 0.31
CA GLU A 182 -2.26 -18.82 0.61
C GLU A 182 -1.74 -20.11 -0.04
N PRO A 183 -0.48 -20.13 -0.51
CA PRO A 183 0.13 -21.36 -1.00
C PRO A 183 0.14 -22.46 0.07
N ARG A 184 -0.06 -23.72 -0.30
CA ARG A 184 -0.11 -24.87 0.62
C ARG A 184 1.06 -24.94 1.60
N ARG A 185 2.25 -24.50 1.18
CA ARG A 185 3.43 -24.41 2.06
C ARG A 185 3.20 -23.45 3.22
N ARG A 186 2.61 -22.26 2.95
CA ARG A 186 2.30 -21.27 3.98
C ARG A 186 1.14 -21.71 4.86
N GLN A 187 0.08 -22.28 4.28
CA GLN A 187 -1.03 -22.86 5.05
C GLN A 187 -0.53 -23.89 6.05
N ARG A 188 0.36 -24.82 5.65
CA ARG A 188 0.97 -25.81 6.57
C ARG A 188 1.82 -25.16 7.67
N ALA A 189 2.50 -24.06 7.37
CA ALA A 189 3.27 -23.33 8.39
C ALA A 189 2.34 -22.65 9.40
N HIS A 190 1.25 -22.03 8.93
CA HIS A 190 0.22 -21.42 9.78
C HIS A 190 -0.48 -22.46 10.65
N ILE A 191 -0.83 -23.64 10.12
CA ILE A 191 -1.42 -24.74 10.88
C ILE A 191 -0.48 -25.18 11.99
N ARG A 192 0.81 -25.44 11.68
CA ARG A 192 1.80 -25.80 12.71
C ARG A 192 1.92 -24.75 13.79
N ARG A 193 1.93 -23.47 13.42
CA ARG A 193 1.98 -22.36 14.36
C ARG A 193 0.72 -22.31 15.24
N ALA A 194 -0.47 -22.49 14.65
CA ALA A 194 -1.74 -22.53 15.39
C ALA A 194 -1.77 -23.67 16.39
N ILE A 195 -1.31 -24.88 16.03
CA ILE A 195 -1.21 -26.03 16.93
C ILE A 195 -0.24 -25.73 18.08
N SER A 196 0.91 -25.12 17.80
CA SER A 196 1.87 -24.72 18.83
C SER A 196 1.27 -23.73 19.82
N ILE A 197 0.55 -22.70 19.30
CA ILE A 197 -0.14 -21.71 20.13
C ILE A 197 -1.25 -22.39 20.94
N TYR A 198 -2.08 -23.22 20.32
CA TYR A 198 -3.15 -23.93 21.00
C TYR A 198 -2.63 -24.74 22.19
N ARG A 199 -1.54 -25.53 21.99
CA ARG A 199 -0.90 -26.27 23.05
C ARG A 199 -0.38 -25.38 24.19
N SER A 200 0.27 -24.26 23.85
CA SER A 200 0.73 -23.31 24.86
C SER A 200 -0.40 -22.67 25.66
N LEU A 201 -1.56 -22.46 25.06
CA LEU A 201 -2.75 -21.96 25.76
C LEU A 201 -3.35 -23.02 26.69
N VAL A 202 -3.34 -24.30 26.29
CA VAL A 202 -3.75 -25.42 27.14
C VAL A 202 -2.79 -25.58 28.32
N ASP A 203 -1.48 -25.60 28.05
CA ASP A 203 -0.44 -25.75 29.09
C ASP A 203 -0.45 -24.58 30.11
N ALA A 204 -0.89 -23.40 29.67
CA ALA A 204 -1.03 -22.23 30.52
C ALA A 204 -2.40 -22.13 31.21
N GLU A 205 -3.26 -23.13 31.09
CA GLU A 205 -4.61 -23.19 31.66
C GLU A 205 -5.50 -22.01 31.24
N LEU A 206 -5.22 -21.43 30.07
CA LEU A 206 -6.00 -20.35 29.47
C LEU A 206 -7.19 -20.85 28.65
N LEU A 207 -7.31 -22.15 28.47
CA LEU A 207 -8.44 -22.79 27.80
C LEU A 207 -9.14 -23.75 28.73
N GLU A 208 -10.44 -23.63 28.86
CA GLU A 208 -11.33 -24.53 29.54
C GLU A 208 -12.05 -25.45 28.54
N PHE A 209 -12.27 -26.71 28.97
CA PHE A 209 -12.95 -27.73 28.18
C PHE A 209 -14.19 -28.21 28.96
N PRO A 210 -15.33 -27.52 28.88
CA PRO A 210 -16.53 -27.94 29.57
C PRO A 210 -17.02 -29.30 29.05
N ASP A 211 -17.53 -30.14 29.94
CA ASP A 211 -18.06 -31.46 29.60
C ASP A 211 -19.24 -31.36 28.62
N GLU A 212 -20.06 -30.35 28.81
CA GLU A 212 -21.18 -30.00 27.90
C GLU A 212 -20.95 -28.62 27.27
N PRO A 213 -21.43 -28.42 26.02
CA PRO A 213 -21.39 -27.10 25.40
C PRO A 213 -22.06 -26.05 26.27
N ASP A 214 -21.46 -24.87 26.36
CA ASP A 214 -22.03 -23.74 27.10
C ASP A 214 -23.27 -23.14 26.39
N GLU A 215 -23.82 -22.06 26.95
CA GLU A 215 -25.00 -21.36 26.41
C GLU A 215 -24.79 -20.82 24.97
N TYR A 216 -23.53 -20.67 24.54
CA TYR A 216 -23.13 -20.25 23.18
C TYR A 216 -22.74 -21.45 22.29
N GLY A 217 -22.92 -22.68 22.78
CA GLY A 217 -22.57 -23.91 22.07
C GLY A 217 -21.07 -24.21 22.00
N ARG A 218 -20.23 -23.51 22.79
CA ARG A 218 -18.77 -23.65 22.77
C ARG A 218 -18.33 -24.87 23.56
N ARG A 219 -17.40 -25.65 22.99
CA ARG A 219 -16.71 -26.76 23.65
C ARG A 219 -15.31 -26.40 24.13
N VAL A 220 -14.85 -25.20 23.80
CA VAL A 220 -13.58 -24.62 24.27
C VAL A 220 -13.89 -23.18 24.64
N ARG A 221 -13.48 -22.75 25.81
CA ARG A 221 -13.63 -21.39 26.32
C ARG A 221 -12.26 -20.81 26.63
N VAL A 222 -12.16 -19.50 26.53
CA VAL A 222 -10.98 -18.74 26.97
C VAL A 222 -11.26 -18.20 28.35
N ASN A 223 -10.37 -18.46 29.32
CA ASN A 223 -10.45 -17.96 30.70
C ASN A 223 -10.12 -16.47 30.79
#